data_6fc39a73c2f77850f96e791697c7507e
#
_entry.id   6fc39a73c2f77850f96e791697c7507e
#
_cell.length_a   1.000
_cell.length_b   1.000
_cell.length_c   1.000
_cell.angle_alpha   90.00
_cell.angle_beta   90.00
_cell.angle_gamma   90.00
#
_symmetry.space_group_name_H-M   'P 1'
#
loop_
_entity.id
_entity.type
_entity.pdbx_description
1 polymer ?
#
loop_
_entity_poly.entity_id
_entity_poly.type
_entity_poly.pdbx_seq_one_letter_code
_entity_poly.pdbx_strand_id
1 'polypeptide(L)'
;MEDLLEDLNPAQREAVTYPGGPVLVLAGAGSGKTRVLTRRIAYLLRGGVSPYQVLAITFTNKAAREMRERVEQLVGEEARDMWIGTFHAACVRILRRDGHRIGYDRNFTILDEDDRRTVLREVLKERNLSESRYPPSAVGGMISAAKNQLLDPDQYAARHRDFYRQQVAAVYAAYQERLRRSGAMDFDDLLMQTVRLFEEAPDVLAYYQERFLHILVDEYQDTNHAQYRLLRLLAAGHRNLFVVGDPDQSVYRWRGADITNILRFEEDYPDAHVVRLELNYRSTASILAAAQAVIEHNTQRKEKQLRSVKGRGTRVVVYGAVDEHDEAWFVAREIERLAREEGHDYGDFAILYRTHAQSRVLEETLLRRGIPYRIVGGLKFYERKEVKDILAYLRLAVNPEDRISLRRVINVPRRGIGEATLARLEAYLDRTGLGLLDGLAQAEEIPGVTRPQAAALMAFGSVIADLRALAEQRPVYDVIEAALERTGYREMLESEQSIESLTRLENLKELLSVARDFERERGPGQSDLVEFLAEVALVSDVDQMDEDARAVSLMTLHSAKGLEFDVVFMTGLEEGVFPQNAPCFL
;
A
#
# COMPACT_ATOMS: atom_id res chain seq x y z
N MET A 1 -11.13 28.82 17.47
CA MET A 1 -11.40 27.60 18.28
C MET A 1 -12.87 27.20 18.22
N GLU A 2 -13.81 28.14 18.49
CA GLU A 2 -15.25 27.82 18.43
C GLU A 2 -15.70 27.38 17.04
N ASP A 3 -15.22 28.01 15.98
CA ASP A 3 -15.46 27.64 14.58
C ASP A 3 -15.10 26.19 14.23
N LEU A 4 -14.05 25.64 14.86
CA LEU A 4 -13.67 24.23 14.70
C LEU A 4 -14.67 23.25 15.33
N LEU A 5 -15.46 23.69 16.28
CA LEU A 5 -16.33 22.86 17.11
C LEU A 5 -17.84 23.02 16.78
N GLU A 6 -18.19 24.05 15.98
CA GLU A 6 -19.57 24.45 15.74
C GLU A 6 -20.42 23.35 15.11
N ASP A 7 -19.86 22.66 14.11
CA ASP A 7 -20.55 21.58 13.36
C ASP A 7 -20.41 20.19 14.00
N LEU A 8 -19.85 20.07 15.18
CA LEU A 8 -19.65 18.78 15.84
C LEU A 8 -20.80 18.45 16.78
N ASN A 9 -21.27 17.21 16.72
CA ASN A 9 -22.18 16.71 17.73
C ASN A 9 -21.47 16.56 19.09
N PRO A 10 -22.22 16.39 20.22
CA PRO A 10 -21.59 16.34 21.54
C PRO A 10 -20.48 15.30 21.69
N ALA A 11 -20.66 14.08 21.16
CA ALA A 11 -19.64 13.02 21.25
C ALA A 11 -18.40 13.32 20.39
N GLN A 12 -18.62 13.87 19.18
CA GLN A 12 -17.50 14.32 18.33
C GLN A 12 -16.73 15.47 19.00
N ARG A 13 -17.43 16.43 19.60
CA ARG A 13 -16.83 17.55 20.32
C ARG A 13 -16.02 17.05 21.53
N GLU A 14 -16.58 16.12 22.31
CA GLU A 14 -15.89 15.47 23.43
C GLU A 14 -14.57 14.84 22.98
N ALA A 15 -14.58 14.02 21.92
CA ALA A 15 -13.38 13.39 21.38
C ALA A 15 -12.34 14.41 20.91
N VAL A 16 -12.78 15.47 20.19
CA VAL A 16 -11.88 16.52 19.65
C VAL A 16 -11.22 17.33 20.75
N THR A 17 -11.93 17.63 21.84
CA THR A 17 -11.44 18.55 22.89
C THR A 17 -10.80 17.86 24.07
N TYR A 18 -10.77 16.52 24.13
CA TYR A 18 -10.20 15.79 25.26
C TYR A 18 -8.73 16.19 25.50
N PRO A 19 -8.31 16.51 26.73
CA PRO A 19 -7.03 17.19 26.97
C PRO A 19 -5.79 16.41 26.54
N GLY A 20 -5.76 15.10 26.77
CA GLY A 20 -4.59 14.26 26.44
C GLY A 20 -4.68 12.88 27.09
N GLY A 21 -3.70 12.03 26.82
CA GLY A 21 -3.68 10.63 27.22
C GLY A 21 -4.23 9.69 26.12
N PRO A 22 -4.39 8.40 26.43
CA PRO A 22 -4.92 7.44 25.46
C PRO A 22 -6.43 7.66 25.26
N VAL A 23 -6.85 7.79 24.00
CA VAL A 23 -8.25 7.97 23.61
C VAL A 23 -8.63 6.92 22.59
N LEU A 24 -9.73 6.23 22.83
CA LEU A 24 -10.36 5.31 21.88
C LEU A 24 -11.69 5.88 21.41
N VAL A 25 -11.79 6.17 20.12
CA VAL A 25 -13.04 6.58 19.47
C VAL A 25 -13.62 5.38 18.73
N LEU A 26 -14.65 4.78 19.32
CA LEU A 26 -15.45 3.72 18.69
C LEU A 26 -16.46 4.37 17.76
N ALA A 27 -16.19 4.33 16.47
CA ALA A 27 -16.91 5.10 15.49
C ALA A 27 -17.47 4.20 14.38
N GLY A 28 -18.78 4.05 14.32
CA GLY A 28 -19.40 3.26 13.26
C GLY A 28 -19.19 3.83 11.86
N ALA A 29 -19.59 3.05 10.83
CA ALA A 29 -19.57 3.53 9.46
C ALA A 29 -20.35 4.86 9.34
N GLY A 30 -19.81 5.83 8.58
CA GLY A 30 -20.50 7.10 8.32
C GLY A 30 -20.75 7.99 9.55
N SER A 31 -20.09 7.73 10.69
CA SER A 31 -20.26 8.54 11.93
C SER A 31 -19.31 9.75 12.01
N GLY A 32 -18.47 9.96 10.99
CA GLY A 32 -17.55 11.09 10.94
C GLY A 32 -16.18 10.82 11.55
N LYS A 33 -15.66 9.59 11.48
CA LYS A 33 -14.29 9.21 11.91
C LYS A 33 -13.24 10.21 11.47
N THR A 34 -13.11 10.40 10.16
CA THR A 34 -12.12 11.31 9.56
C THR A 34 -12.36 12.77 9.99
N ARG A 35 -13.62 13.19 10.16
CA ARG A 35 -13.97 14.52 10.65
C ARG A 35 -13.43 14.74 12.06
N VAL A 36 -13.59 13.78 12.96
CA VAL A 36 -13.06 13.86 14.33
C VAL A 36 -11.54 13.92 14.32
N LEU A 37 -10.87 13.09 13.51
CA LEU A 37 -9.41 13.11 13.39
C LEU A 37 -8.89 14.45 12.87
N THR A 38 -9.42 14.96 11.77
CA THR A 38 -8.96 16.24 11.16
C THR A 38 -9.25 17.42 12.08
N ARG A 39 -10.41 17.46 12.75
CA ARG A 39 -10.75 18.49 13.72
C ARG A 39 -9.88 18.39 14.98
N ARG A 40 -9.54 17.17 15.44
CA ARG A 40 -8.61 16.97 16.56
C ARG A 40 -7.22 17.52 16.23
N ILE A 41 -6.69 17.22 15.04
CA ILE A 41 -5.42 17.78 14.56
C ILE A 41 -5.48 19.30 14.57
N ALA A 42 -6.49 19.88 13.92
CA ALA A 42 -6.66 21.33 13.86
C ALA A 42 -6.80 21.97 15.26
N TYR A 43 -7.49 21.31 16.18
CA TYR A 43 -7.63 21.75 17.57
C TYR A 43 -6.29 21.78 18.30
N LEU A 44 -5.45 20.74 18.14
CA LEU A 44 -4.12 20.68 18.73
C LEU A 44 -3.21 21.79 18.19
N LEU A 45 -3.16 21.99 16.87
CA LEU A 45 -2.34 23.02 16.26
C LEU A 45 -2.76 24.44 16.69
N ARG A 46 -4.06 24.74 16.68
CA ARG A 46 -4.56 26.04 17.17
C ARG A 46 -4.39 26.20 18.70
N GLY A 47 -4.20 25.09 19.41
CA GLY A 47 -3.84 25.07 20.83
C GLY A 47 -2.36 25.30 21.10
N GLY A 48 -1.53 25.52 20.05
CA GLY A 48 -0.10 25.80 20.17
C GLY A 48 0.80 24.56 20.08
N VAL A 49 0.25 23.38 19.71
CA VAL A 49 1.06 22.20 19.41
C VAL A 49 1.75 22.43 18.06
N SER A 50 3.06 22.20 18.02
CA SER A 50 3.81 22.32 16.76
C SER A 50 3.41 21.23 15.77
N PRO A 51 3.28 21.53 14.45
CA PRO A 51 3.04 20.54 13.41
C PRO A 51 4.02 19.36 13.44
N TYR A 52 5.28 19.61 13.79
CA TYR A 52 6.32 18.57 13.91
C TYR A 52 6.08 17.57 15.05
N GLN A 53 5.23 17.91 16.01
CA GLN A 53 4.90 17.05 17.16
C GLN A 53 3.70 16.13 16.93
N VAL A 54 3.10 16.19 15.72
CA VAL A 54 1.92 15.40 15.37
C VAL A 54 2.28 14.35 14.32
N LEU A 55 1.96 13.09 14.64
CA LEU A 55 2.01 11.96 13.70
C LEU A 55 0.59 11.46 13.49
N ALA A 56 0.08 11.57 12.26
CA ALA A 56 -1.23 11.06 11.87
C ALA A 56 -1.09 9.92 10.87
N ILE A 57 -1.64 8.76 11.20
CA ILE A 57 -1.48 7.52 10.43
C ILE A 57 -2.82 7.03 9.92
N THR A 58 -2.87 6.68 8.62
CA THR A 58 -3.99 6.03 7.95
C THR A 58 -3.55 4.74 7.26
N PHE A 59 -4.48 4.02 6.62
CA PHE A 59 -4.17 2.76 5.93
C PHE A 59 -3.87 2.93 4.43
N THR A 60 -4.39 3.97 3.77
CA THR A 60 -4.18 4.21 2.33
C THR A 60 -3.61 5.60 2.08
N ASN A 61 -2.88 5.75 0.98
CA ASN A 61 -2.33 7.06 0.60
C ASN A 61 -3.44 8.04 0.23
N LYS A 62 -4.55 7.55 -0.36
CA LYS A 62 -5.74 8.37 -0.63
C LYS A 62 -6.28 8.97 0.67
N ALA A 63 -6.52 8.15 1.71
CA ALA A 63 -6.99 8.65 3.00
C ALA A 63 -6.01 9.63 3.65
N ALA A 64 -4.70 9.40 3.48
CA ALA A 64 -3.67 10.33 3.96
C ALA A 64 -3.71 11.67 3.23
N ARG A 65 -3.90 11.67 1.90
CA ARG A 65 -4.06 12.86 1.07
C ARG A 65 -5.30 13.64 1.46
N GLU A 66 -6.46 12.99 1.49
CA GLU A 66 -7.71 13.62 1.93
C GLU A 66 -7.63 14.19 3.35
N MET A 67 -6.98 13.48 4.27
CA MET A 67 -6.76 13.97 5.63
C MET A 67 -5.91 15.24 5.62
N ARG A 68 -4.81 15.27 4.85
CA ARG A 68 -3.93 16.44 4.70
C ARG A 68 -4.68 17.63 4.15
N GLU A 69 -5.39 17.46 3.03
CA GLU A 69 -6.18 18.53 2.40
C GLU A 69 -7.22 19.14 3.34
N ARG A 70 -7.94 18.28 4.08
CA ARG A 70 -8.92 18.72 5.08
C ARG A 70 -8.28 19.47 6.25
N VAL A 71 -7.09 19.03 6.69
CA VAL A 71 -6.34 19.75 7.75
C VAL A 71 -5.81 21.08 7.21
N GLU A 72 -5.27 21.13 6.01
CA GLU A 72 -4.83 22.38 5.36
C GLU A 72 -5.97 23.40 5.20
N GLN A 73 -7.17 22.95 4.84
CA GLN A 73 -8.36 23.81 4.79
C GLN A 73 -8.73 24.41 6.16
N LEU A 74 -8.43 23.71 7.25
CA LEU A 74 -8.78 24.14 8.62
C LEU A 74 -7.73 25.05 9.28
N VAL A 75 -6.44 24.85 8.97
CA VAL A 75 -5.32 25.52 9.67
C VAL A 75 -4.33 26.21 8.72
N GLY A 76 -4.50 26.07 7.39
CA GLY A 76 -3.60 26.66 6.40
C GLY A 76 -2.33 25.84 6.15
N GLU A 77 -1.31 26.50 5.59
CA GLU A 77 -0.07 25.87 5.13
C GLU A 77 0.77 25.24 6.23
N GLU A 78 0.54 25.57 7.50
CA GLU A 78 1.25 24.99 8.64
C GLU A 78 1.08 23.45 8.71
N ALA A 79 0.02 22.91 8.09
CA ALA A 79 -0.22 21.47 8.02
C ALA A 79 0.82 20.70 7.17
N ARG A 80 1.55 21.36 6.27
CA ARG A 80 2.50 20.73 5.33
C ARG A 80 3.69 20.08 6.05
N ASP A 81 4.07 20.62 7.19
CA ASP A 81 5.20 20.11 7.98
C ASP A 81 4.86 18.88 8.85
N MET A 82 3.59 18.49 8.87
CA MET A 82 3.12 17.36 9.64
C MET A 82 3.46 16.02 8.97
N TRP A 83 3.62 15.00 9.80
CA TRP A 83 3.68 13.63 9.32
C TRP A 83 2.26 13.04 9.23
N ILE A 84 1.63 13.22 8.07
CA ILE A 84 0.36 12.58 7.71
C ILE A 84 0.66 11.56 6.61
N GLY A 85 0.42 10.28 6.87
CA GLY A 85 0.75 9.22 5.92
C GLY A 85 0.27 7.83 6.35
N THR A 86 0.72 6.81 5.62
CA THR A 86 0.50 5.41 5.99
C THR A 86 1.57 4.94 6.97
N PHE A 87 1.33 3.80 7.66
CA PHE A 87 2.35 3.14 8.48
C PHE A 87 3.65 2.92 7.70
N HIS A 88 3.55 2.40 6.49
CA HIS A 88 4.71 2.12 5.65
C HIS A 88 5.47 3.39 5.26
N ALA A 89 4.76 4.46 4.91
CA ALA A 89 5.39 5.75 4.60
C ALA A 89 6.17 6.32 5.79
N ALA A 90 5.61 6.24 6.99
CA ALA A 90 6.30 6.64 8.21
C ALA A 90 7.55 5.77 8.47
N CYS A 91 7.44 4.45 8.33
CA CYS A 91 8.56 3.52 8.47
C CYS A 91 9.66 3.79 7.44
N VAL A 92 9.32 4.03 6.19
CA VAL A 92 10.31 4.38 5.14
C VAL A 92 11.10 5.63 5.53
N ARG A 93 10.43 6.70 5.99
CA ARG A 93 11.10 7.93 6.43
C ARG A 93 12.05 7.68 7.61
N ILE A 94 11.62 6.89 8.59
CA ILE A 94 12.42 6.51 9.76
C ILE A 94 13.65 5.70 9.31
N LEU A 95 13.45 4.65 8.52
CA LEU A 95 14.53 3.76 8.08
C LEU A 95 15.52 4.45 7.14
N ARG A 96 15.08 5.37 6.27
CA ARG A 96 15.98 6.16 5.43
C ARG A 96 16.88 7.08 6.22
N ARG A 97 16.41 7.59 7.34
CA ARG A 97 17.20 8.44 8.23
C ARG A 97 18.12 7.63 9.13
N ASP A 98 17.58 6.62 9.82
CA ASP A 98 18.24 5.96 10.95
C ASP A 98 18.51 4.46 10.71
N GLY A 99 18.11 3.88 9.57
CA GLY A 99 18.28 2.46 9.24
C GLY A 99 19.73 1.99 9.19
N HIS A 100 20.69 2.92 9.01
CA HIS A 100 22.11 2.62 9.07
C HIS A 100 22.54 2.02 10.42
N ARG A 101 21.81 2.32 11.50
CA ARG A 101 22.03 1.78 12.85
C ARG A 101 21.80 0.26 12.92
N ILE A 102 21.01 -0.30 11.99
CA ILE A 102 20.72 -1.73 11.86
C ILE A 102 21.23 -2.32 10.53
N GLY A 103 22.13 -1.60 9.86
CA GLY A 103 22.87 -2.09 8.67
C GLY A 103 22.17 -1.90 7.33
N TYR A 104 21.21 -0.99 7.22
CA TYR A 104 20.58 -0.62 5.95
C TYR A 104 21.03 0.77 5.48
N ASP A 105 21.39 0.88 4.20
CA ASP A 105 21.65 2.16 3.57
C ASP A 105 20.36 2.97 3.37
N ARG A 106 20.46 4.30 3.36
CA ARG A 106 19.29 5.17 3.11
C ARG A 106 18.61 4.93 1.76
N ASN A 107 19.33 4.38 0.80
CA ASN A 107 18.89 4.17 -0.58
C ASN A 107 18.36 2.75 -0.82
N PHE A 108 17.96 2.03 0.24
CA PHE A 108 17.40 0.69 0.09
C PHE A 108 16.24 0.65 -0.91
N THR A 109 16.16 -0.44 -1.68
CA THR A 109 15.06 -0.70 -2.61
C THR A 109 13.87 -1.30 -1.88
N ILE A 110 12.64 -0.87 -2.24
CA ILE A 110 11.39 -1.47 -1.75
C ILE A 110 10.87 -2.42 -2.83
N LEU A 111 10.72 -3.70 -2.48
CA LEU A 111 10.22 -4.73 -3.39
C LEU A 111 8.70 -4.78 -3.37
N ASP A 112 8.11 -4.85 -4.56
CA ASP A 112 6.70 -5.18 -4.71
C ASP A 112 6.42 -6.70 -4.61
N GLU A 113 5.16 -7.10 -4.72
CA GLU A 113 4.75 -8.50 -4.59
C GLU A 113 5.32 -9.40 -5.70
N ASP A 114 5.47 -8.89 -6.92
CA ASP A 114 6.03 -9.66 -8.04
C ASP A 114 7.54 -9.84 -7.89
N ASP A 115 8.24 -8.78 -7.47
CA ASP A 115 9.66 -8.82 -7.15
C ASP A 115 9.91 -9.84 -6.03
N ARG A 116 9.10 -9.77 -4.95
CA ARG A 116 9.13 -10.73 -3.83
C ARG A 116 8.94 -12.17 -4.31
N ARG A 117 7.92 -12.39 -5.17
CA ARG A 117 7.62 -13.71 -5.73
C ARG A 117 8.76 -14.24 -6.61
N THR A 118 9.40 -13.36 -7.37
CA THR A 118 10.55 -13.70 -8.20
C THR A 118 11.74 -14.15 -7.36
N VAL A 119 12.07 -13.39 -6.31
CA VAL A 119 13.14 -13.77 -5.36
C VAL A 119 12.82 -15.10 -4.68
N LEU A 120 11.58 -15.33 -4.25
CA LEU A 120 11.19 -16.60 -3.63
C LEU A 120 11.35 -17.80 -4.58
N ARG A 121 10.97 -17.66 -5.88
CA ARG A 121 11.19 -18.72 -6.87
C ARG A 121 12.68 -19.05 -7.03
N GLU A 122 13.53 -18.06 -7.09
CA GLU A 122 14.97 -18.25 -7.18
C GLU A 122 15.52 -19.00 -5.95
N VAL A 123 15.14 -18.56 -4.74
CA VAL A 123 15.54 -19.21 -3.48
C VAL A 123 15.04 -20.66 -3.41
N LEU A 124 13.80 -20.94 -3.80
CA LEU A 124 13.26 -22.30 -3.86
C LEU A 124 14.02 -23.18 -4.83
N LYS A 125 14.35 -22.67 -6.02
CA LYS A 125 15.14 -23.38 -7.06
C LYS A 125 16.55 -23.70 -6.55
N GLU A 126 17.25 -22.76 -5.93
CA GLU A 126 18.60 -22.96 -5.35
C GLU A 126 18.62 -24.01 -4.24
N ARG A 127 17.53 -24.10 -3.48
CA ARG A 127 17.36 -25.09 -2.42
C ARG A 127 16.81 -26.42 -2.92
N ASN A 128 16.63 -26.61 -4.24
CA ASN A 128 16.04 -27.80 -4.85
C ASN A 128 14.64 -28.14 -4.31
N LEU A 129 13.83 -27.11 -3.98
CA LEU A 129 12.45 -27.26 -3.54
C LEU A 129 11.50 -27.06 -4.71
N SER A 130 10.61 -28.02 -4.98
CA SER A 130 9.66 -27.92 -6.09
C SER A 130 8.54 -26.93 -5.78
N GLU A 131 8.18 -26.10 -6.74
CA GLU A 131 7.07 -25.13 -6.62
C GLU A 131 5.69 -25.81 -6.45
N SER A 132 5.53 -27.07 -6.90
CA SER A 132 4.30 -27.81 -6.68
C SER A 132 4.06 -28.15 -5.19
N ARG A 133 5.13 -28.40 -4.44
CA ARG A 133 5.06 -28.67 -3.00
C ARG A 133 5.21 -27.42 -2.15
N TYR A 134 5.97 -26.44 -2.63
CA TYR A 134 6.22 -25.15 -1.98
C TYR A 134 5.85 -24.00 -2.94
N PRO A 135 4.55 -23.73 -3.17
CA PRO A 135 4.14 -22.64 -4.05
C PRO A 135 4.68 -21.31 -3.52
N PRO A 136 5.34 -20.49 -4.36
CA PRO A 136 5.93 -19.22 -3.93
C PRO A 136 4.95 -18.30 -3.21
N SER A 137 3.67 -18.28 -3.64
CA SER A 137 2.62 -17.51 -2.99
C SER A 137 2.30 -17.99 -1.57
N ALA A 138 2.23 -19.32 -1.36
CA ALA A 138 1.97 -19.89 -0.03
C ALA A 138 3.16 -19.68 0.91
N VAL A 139 4.39 -19.94 0.44
CA VAL A 139 5.62 -19.68 1.21
C VAL A 139 5.74 -18.20 1.54
N GLY A 140 5.51 -17.31 0.57
CA GLY A 140 5.50 -15.85 0.76
C GLY A 140 4.47 -15.41 1.79
N GLY A 141 3.26 -15.99 1.76
CA GLY A 141 2.23 -15.73 2.76
C GLY A 141 2.64 -16.13 4.19
N MET A 142 3.33 -17.28 4.35
CA MET A 142 3.85 -17.71 5.65
C MET A 142 4.97 -16.80 6.17
N ILE A 143 5.87 -16.35 5.29
CA ILE A 143 6.94 -15.40 5.64
C ILE A 143 6.32 -14.06 6.04
N SER A 144 5.36 -13.55 5.27
CA SER A 144 4.63 -12.32 5.59
C SER A 144 3.94 -12.41 6.96
N ALA A 145 3.23 -13.51 7.22
CA ALA A 145 2.60 -13.75 8.51
C ALA A 145 3.62 -13.78 9.67
N ALA A 146 4.80 -14.37 9.46
CA ALA A 146 5.88 -14.38 10.44
C ALA A 146 6.41 -12.96 10.70
N LYS A 147 6.70 -12.17 9.66
CA LYS A 147 7.16 -10.77 9.78
C LYS A 147 6.12 -9.90 10.49
N ASN A 148 4.84 -10.05 10.16
CA ASN A 148 3.75 -9.32 10.82
C ASN A 148 3.62 -9.67 12.31
N GLN A 149 4.11 -10.84 12.73
CA GLN A 149 4.25 -11.26 14.14
C GLN A 149 5.62 -10.93 14.74
N LEU A 150 6.47 -10.18 14.01
CA LEU A 150 7.84 -9.83 14.39
C LEU A 150 8.74 -11.06 14.64
N LEU A 151 8.48 -12.16 13.94
CA LEU A 151 9.30 -13.36 14.03
C LEU A 151 10.38 -13.33 12.95
N ASP A 152 11.63 -13.36 13.37
CA ASP A 152 12.76 -13.62 12.47
C ASP A 152 12.81 -15.11 12.04
N PRO A 153 13.65 -15.48 11.07
CA PRO A 153 13.74 -16.86 10.60
C PRO A 153 14.02 -17.89 11.69
N ASP A 154 14.86 -17.57 12.68
CA ASP A 154 15.23 -18.46 13.76
C ASP A 154 14.07 -18.63 14.77
N GLN A 155 13.41 -17.53 15.11
CA GLN A 155 12.23 -17.53 15.96
C GLN A 155 11.06 -18.28 15.30
N TYR A 156 10.89 -18.12 13.97
CA TYR A 156 9.90 -18.88 13.21
C TYR A 156 10.21 -20.38 13.24
N ALA A 157 11.47 -20.77 13.01
CA ALA A 157 11.91 -22.17 13.10
C ALA A 157 11.69 -22.76 14.49
N ALA A 158 11.96 -22.01 15.55
CA ALA A 158 11.78 -22.45 16.94
C ALA A 158 10.30 -22.71 17.30
N ARG A 159 9.37 -21.94 16.71
CA ARG A 159 7.92 -22.09 16.95
C ARG A 159 7.29 -23.26 16.20
N HIS A 160 7.86 -23.68 15.09
CA HIS A 160 7.29 -24.68 14.19
C HIS A 160 8.20 -25.87 14.05
N ARG A 161 7.73 -27.07 14.47
CA ARG A 161 8.54 -28.29 14.47
C ARG A 161 8.24 -29.26 13.33
N ASP A 162 7.22 -29.03 12.54
CA ASP A 162 6.87 -29.83 11.39
C ASP A 162 7.86 -29.64 10.23
N PHE A 163 8.08 -30.67 9.43
CA PHE A 163 9.07 -30.67 8.36
C PHE A 163 8.80 -29.59 7.31
N TYR A 164 7.53 -29.34 6.94
CA TYR A 164 7.18 -28.37 5.94
C TYR A 164 7.57 -26.95 6.38
N ARG A 165 7.17 -26.56 7.60
CA ARG A 165 7.47 -25.24 8.16
C ARG A 165 8.96 -25.05 8.47
N GLN A 166 9.69 -26.13 8.79
CA GLN A 166 11.15 -26.07 8.91
C GLN A 166 11.82 -25.76 7.55
N GLN A 167 11.32 -26.33 6.44
CA GLN A 167 11.80 -25.95 5.10
C GLN A 167 11.45 -24.50 4.78
N VAL A 168 10.25 -24.03 5.12
CA VAL A 168 9.86 -22.61 4.98
C VAL A 168 10.77 -21.70 5.80
N ALA A 169 11.15 -22.07 7.02
CA ALA A 169 12.10 -21.31 7.84
C ALA A 169 13.46 -21.18 7.14
N ALA A 170 13.96 -22.25 6.55
CA ALA A 170 15.21 -22.24 5.81
C ALA A 170 15.11 -21.40 4.51
N VAL A 171 13.95 -21.39 3.83
CA VAL A 171 13.68 -20.49 2.70
C VAL A 171 13.62 -19.04 3.18
N TYR A 172 12.95 -18.78 4.31
CA TYR A 172 12.85 -17.43 4.90
C TYR A 172 14.23 -16.86 5.21
N ALA A 173 15.12 -17.64 5.84
CA ALA A 173 16.49 -17.21 6.12
C ALA A 173 17.27 -16.86 4.83
N ALA A 174 17.18 -17.70 3.79
CA ALA A 174 17.84 -17.45 2.51
C ALA A 174 17.23 -16.26 1.77
N TYR A 175 15.90 -16.10 1.81
CA TYR A 175 15.18 -14.96 1.26
C TYR A 175 15.63 -13.64 1.93
N GLN A 176 15.66 -13.62 3.25
CA GLN A 176 16.04 -12.42 4.01
C GLN A 176 17.51 -12.02 3.77
N GLU A 177 18.40 -13.02 3.70
CA GLU A 177 19.81 -12.76 3.36
C GLU A 177 19.96 -12.20 1.94
N ARG A 178 19.15 -12.68 0.97
CA ARG A 178 19.19 -12.14 -0.39
C ARG A 178 18.72 -10.70 -0.44
N LEU A 179 17.61 -10.35 0.27
CA LEU A 179 17.15 -8.96 0.37
C LEU A 179 18.25 -8.07 0.97
N ARG A 180 18.85 -8.50 2.05
CA ARG A 180 19.92 -7.75 2.73
C ARG A 180 21.11 -7.48 1.81
N ARG A 181 21.58 -8.49 1.05
CA ARG A 181 22.69 -8.34 0.08
C ARG A 181 22.35 -7.41 -1.08
N SER A 182 21.09 -7.32 -1.47
CA SER A 182 20.63 -6.41 -2.52
C SER A 182 20.30 -5.02 -1.99
N GLY A 183 20.52 -4.73 -0.69
CA GLY A 183 20.09 -3.48 -0.09
C GLY A 183 18.59 -3.25 -0.26
N ALA A 184 17.78 -4.31 -0.11
CA ALA A 184 16.34 -4.27 -0.37
C ALA A 184 15.53 -4.69 0.86
N MET A 185 14.30 -4.21 0.93
CA MET A 185 13.26 -4.58 1.90
C MET A 185 11.96 -4.88 1.18
N ASP A 186 11.18 -5.85 1.65
CA ASP A 186 9.77 -5.96 1.26
C ASP A 186 8.88 -5.09 2.18
N PHE A 187 7.57 -5.05 1.89
CA PHE A 187 6.64 -4.23 2.69
C PHE A 187 6.59 -4.62 4.16
N ASP A 188 6.65 -5.92 4.46
CA ASP A 188 6.62 -6.39 5.84
C ASP A 188 7.92 -6.03 6.59
N ASP A 189 9.05 -6.00 5.88
CA ASP A 189 10.34 -5.55 6.44
C ASP A 189 10.29 -4.11 6.90
N LEU A 190 9.59 -3.22 6.21
CA LEU A 190 9.50 -1.81 6.60
C LEU A 190 9.00 -1.66 8.04
N LEU A 191 7.97 -2.42 8.41
CA LEU A 191 7.43 -2.44 9.77
C LEU A 191 8.38 -3.17 10.73
N MET A 192 8.77 -4.39 10.38
CA MET A 192 9.60 -5.24 11.24
C MET A 192 10.95 -4.60 11.56
N GLN A 193 11.65 -4.04 10.56
CA GLN A 193 12.95 -3.40 10.76
C GLN A 193 12.83 -2.05 11.49
N THR A 194 11.71 -1.33 11.37
CA THR A 194 11.49 -0.12 12.19
C THR A 194 11.31 -0.48 13.67
N VAL A 195 10.53 -1.52 13.97
CA VAL A 195 10.40 -2.01 15.35
C VAL A 195 11.75 -2.47 15.89
N ARG A 196 12.50 -3.25 15.10
CA ARG A 196 13.85 -3.70 15.46
C ARG A 196 14.80 -2.52 15.71
N LEU A 197 14.79 -1.51 14.85
CA LEU A 197 15.58 -0.28 15.03
C LEU A 197 15.30 0.37 16.37
N PHE A 198 14.05 0.49 16.76
CA PHE A 198 13.66 1.10 18.03
C PHE A 198 14.04 0.24 19.26
N GLU A 199 14.06 -1.08 19.11
CA GLU A 199 14.49 -1.99 20.18
C GLU A 199 16.01 -2.07 20.32
N GLU A 200 16.77 -1.98 19.20
CA GLU A 200 18.23 -2.04 19.20
C GLU A 200 18.91 -0.67 19.42
N ALA A 201 18.23 0.44 19.10
CA ALA A 201 18.75 1.81 19.24
C ALA A 201 17.79 2.69 20.09
N PRO A 202 17.85 2.60 21.43
CA PRO A 202 16.98 3.36 22.33
C PRO A 202 17.08 4.89 22.19
N ASP A 203 18.21 5.40 21.79
CA ASP A 203 18.44 6.83 21.51
C ASP A 203 17.64 7.30 20.29
N VAL A 204 17.53 6.45 19.26
CA VAL A 204 16.68 6.73 18.08
C VAL A 204 15.21 6.72 18.49
N LEU A 205 14.78 5.72 19.28
CA LEU A 205 13.40 5.69 19.81
C LEU A 205 13.08 6.94 20.64
N ALA A 206 13.97 7.34 21.56
CA ALA A 206 13.79 8.54 22.40
C ALA A 206 13.60 9.79 21.52
N TYR A 207 14.40 9.96 20.47
CA TYR A 207 14.24 11.07 19.53
C TYR A 207 12.82 11.10 18.90
N TYR A 208 12.27 9.97 18.48
CA TYR A 208 10.93 9.95 17.88
C TYR A 208 9.81 10.08 18.93
N GLN A 209 10.01 9.63 20.16
CA GLN A 209 9.08 9.87 21.28
C GLN A 209 9.02 11.36 21.65
N GLU A 210 10.14 12.07 21.65
CA GLU A 210 10.20 13.52 21.88
C GLU A 210 9.63 14.31 20.71
N ARG A 211 9.83 13.80 19.49
CA ARG A 211 9.31 14.42 18.28
C ARG A 211 7.80 14.29 18.16
N PHE A 212 7.24 13.10 18.35
CA PHE A 212 5.82 12.83 18.12
C PHE A 212 5.05 12.76 19.44
N LEU A 213 4.73 13.92 19.99
CA LEU A 213 3.99 14.01 21.25
C LEU A 213 2.50 13.68 21.13
N HIS A 214 1.95 13.70 19.91
CA HIS A 214 0.57 13.37 19.59
C HIS A 214 0.52 12.39 18.42
N ILE A 215 0.05 11.18 18.68
CA ILE A 215 -0.07 10.12 17.69
C ILE A 215 -1.55 9.85 17.45
N LEU A 216 -2.01 10.05 16.20
CA LEU A 216 -3.39 9.82 15.80
C LEU A 216 -3.44 8.68 14.76
N VAL A 217 -4.33 7.73 14.95
CA VAL A 217 -4.43 6.54 14.07
C VAL A 217 -5.86 6.33 13.64
N ASP A 218 -6.09 6.29 12.32
CA ASP A 218 -7.38 5.91 11.73
C ASP A 218 -7.43 4.40 11.50
N GLU A 219 -8.64 3.85 11.36
CA GLU A 219 -8.91 2.43 11.07
C GLU A 219 -8.14 1.45 11.99
N TYR A 220 -8.03 1.78 13.28
CA TYR A 220 -7.18 1.05 14.24
C TYR A 220 -7.49 -0.45 14.34
N GLN A 221 -8.71 -0.90 14.00
CA GLN A 221 -9.12 -2.31 13.95
C GLN A 221 -8.40 -3.12 12.88
N ASP A 222 -7.76 -2.48 11.90
CA ASP A 222 -7.02 -3.17 10.84
C ASP A 222 -5.52 -3.28 11.10
N THR A 223 -5.06 -2.82 12.27
CA THR A 223 -3.65 -2.93 12.65
C THR A 223 -3.23 -4.39 12.89
N ASN A 224 -2.03 -4.74 12.38
CA ASN A 224 -1.37 -6.00 12.70
C ASN A 224 -0.48 -5.87 13.95
N HIS A 225 0.11 -6.99 14.40
CA HIS A 225 0.93 -6.97 15.61
C HIS A 225 2.18 -6.06 15.50
N ALA A 226 2.83 -6.01 14.35
CA ALA A 226 4.00 -5.13 14.15
C ALA A 226 3.62 -3.65 14.24
N GLN A 227 2.51 -3.25 13.62
CA GLN A 227 1.98 -1.87 13.70
C GLN A 227 1.56 -1.51 15.14
N TYR A 228 0.87 -2.42 15.82
CA TYR A 228 0.53 -2.26 17.23
C TYR A 228 1.78 -2.08 18.10
N ARG A 229 2.81 -2.91 17.91
CA ARG A 229 4.07 -2.80 18.66
C ARG A 229 4.78 -1.47 18.39
N LEU A 230 4.80 -1.03 17.13
CA LEU A 230 5.37 0.26 16.72
C LEU A 230 4.69 1.42 17.46
N LEU A 231 3.36 1.46 17.47
CA LEU A 231 2.60 2.50 18.17
C LEU A 231 2.86 2.49 19.68
N ARG A 232 2.93 1.32 20.28
CA ARG A 232 3.24 1.18 21.72
C ARG A 232 4.63 1.71 22.06
N LEU A 233 5.63 1.44 21.21
CA LEU A 233 6.98 1.96 21.42
C LEU A 233 6.99 3.50 21.32
N LEU A 234 6.39 4.06 20.27
CA LEU A 234 6.35 5.50 20.08
C LEU A 234 5.59 6.23 21.19
N ALA A 235 4.46 5.69 21.64
CA ALA A 235 3.61 6.33 22.64
C ALA A 235 4.06 6.07 24.09
N ALA A 236 5.06 5.23 24.35
CA ALA A 236 5.40 4.76 25.69
C ALA A 236 5.72 5.89 26.68
N GLY A 237 6.38 6.97 26.24
CA GLY A 237 6.81 8.07 27.10
C GLY A 237 5.67 9.03 27.50
N HIS A 238 4.82 9.42 26.54
CA HIS A 238 3.80 10.48 26.71
C HIS A 238 2.37 9.96 26.73
N ARG A 239 2.09 8.75 26.25
CA ARG A 239 0.78 8.08 26.21
C ARG A 239 -0.33 8.84 25.46
N ASN A 240 0.00 9.86 24.67
CA ASN A 240 -0.95 10.61 23.85
C ASN A 240 -1.23 9.86 22.54
N LEU A 241 -1.94 8.76 22.64
CA LEU A 241 -2.36 7.92 21.54
C LEU A 241 -3.88 8.07 21.33
N PHE A 242 -4.27 8.66 20.20
CA PHE A 242 -5.64 8.89 19.82
C PHE A 242 -5.99 7.93 18.68
N VAL A 243 -6.76 6.89 18.94
CA VAL A 243 -7.13 5.89 17.95
C VAL A 243 -8.61 5.97 17.61
N VAL A 244 -8.91 5.87 16.33
CA VAL A 244 -10.27 5.82 15.81
C VAL A 244 -10.46 4.51 15.05
N GLY A 245 -11.56 3.83 15.29
CA GLY A 245 -11.81 2.57 14.59
C GLY A 245 -13.21 2.02 14.79
N ASP A 246 -13.51 1.04 13.98
CA ASP A 246 -14.77 0.29 13.99
C ASP A 246 -14.49 -1.21 13.97
N PRO A 247 -14.63 -1.92 15.10
CA PRO A 247 -14.44 -3.37 15.13
C PRO A 247 -15.28 -4.13 14.09
N ASP A 248 -16.50 -3.61 13.77
CA ASP A 248 -17.40 -4.21 12.80
C ASP A 248 -16.92 -4.04 11.33
N GLN A 249 -15.90 -3.21 11.09
CA GLN A 249 -15.27 -2.98 9.78
C GLN A 249 -13.90 -3.64 9.61
N SER A 250 -13.51 -4.57 10.48
CA SER A 250 -12.26 -5.33 10.33
C SER A 250 -12.38 -6.36 9.22
N VAL A 251 -11.90 -6.02 8.01
CA VAL A 251 -12.00 -6.88 6.80
C VAL A 251 -10.64 -7.36 6.28
N TYR A 252 -9.53 -6.95 6.91
CA TYR A 252 -8.17 -7.25 6.47
C TYR A 252 -7.46 -8.34 7.30
N ARG A 253 -8.22 -9.23 7.94
CA ARG A 253 -7.64 -10.37 8.71
C ARG A 253 -6.68 -11.20 7.87
N TRP A 254 -6.96 -11.39 6.59
CA TRP A 254 -6.12 -12.11 5.64
C TRP A 254 -4.79 -11.39 5.32
N ARG A 255 -4.67 -10.08 5.65
CA ARG A 255 -3.43 -9.29 5.63
C ARG A 255 -2.75 -9.22 7.00
N GLY A 256 -3.17 -10.02 7.97
CA GLY A 256 -2.60 -10.02 9.30
C GLY A 256 -3.21 -9.01 10.28
N ALA A 257 -4.32 -8.32 9.90
CA ALA A 257 -5.04 -7.46 10.85
C ALA A 257 -5.53 -8.28 12.06
N ASP A 258 -5.33 -7.71 13.25
CA ASP A 258 -5.73 -8.32 14.51
C ASP A 258 -6.74 -7.42 15.24
N ILE A 259 -8.01 -7.80 15.15
CA ILE A 259 -9.11 -7.09 15.81
C ILE A 259 -8.92 -6.98 17.34
N THR A 260 -8.12 -7.88 17.93
CA THR A 260 -7.89 -7.85 19.39
C THR A 260 -7.18 -6.56 19.82
N ASN A 261 -6.43 -5.90 18.93
CA ASN A 261 -5.78 -4.63 19.23
C ASN A 261 -6.78 -3.54 19.64
N ILE A 262 -7.92 -3.41 18.93
CA ILE A 262 -8.94 -2.43 19.31
C ILE A 262 -9.84 -2.93 20.46
N LEU A 263 -10.09 -4.24 20.52
CA LEU A 263 -10.92 -4.81 21.58
C LEU A 263 -10.27 -4.70 22.97
N ARG A 264 -8.94 -4.90 23.02
CA ARG A 264 -8.14 -4.86 24.26
C ARG A 264 -7.50 -3.51 24.56
N PHE A 265 -7.85 -2.46 23.83
CA PHE A 265 -7.23 -1.14 24.04
C PHE A 265 -7.37 -0.65 25.50
N GLU A 266 -8.52 -0.91 26.14
CA GLU A 266 -8.78 -0.55 27.54
C GLU A 266 -8.01 -1.44 28.54
N GLU A 267 -7.60 -2.64 28.14
CA GLU A 267 -6.70 -3.49 28.95
C GLU A 267 -5.26 -2.95 28.89
N ASP A 268 -4.81 -2.53 27.70
CA ASP A 268 -3.48 -1.92 27.50
C ASP A 268 -3.38 -0.52 28.13
N TYR A 269 -4.47 0.23 28.13
CA TYR A 269 -4.60 1.57 28.67
C TYR A 269 -5.82 1.68 29.58
N PRO A 270 -5.70 1.25 30.88
CA PRO A 270 -6.85 1.24 31.80
C PRO A 270 -7.46 2.62 32.10
N ASP A 271 -6.70 3.68 31.85
CA ASP A 271 -7.12 5.08 31.93
C ASP A 271 -7.58 5.68 30.62
N ALA A 272 -7.77 4.85 29.59
CA ALA A 272 -8.21 5.32 28.28
C ALA A 272 -9.59 5.97 28.34
N HIS A 273 -9.71 7.13 27.69
CA HIS A 273 -11.01 7.75 27.47
C HIS A 273 -11.68 7.15 26.25
N VAL A 274 -12.88 6.60 26.42
CA VAL A 274 -13.62 5.91 25.36
C VAL A 274 -14.82 6.74 24.93
N VAL A 275 -14.83 7.17 23.66
CA VAL A 275 -15.95 7.92 23.07
C VAL A 275 -16.64 7.05 22.01
N ARG A 276 -17.99 7.04 21.99
CA ARG A 276 -18.79 6.31 21.00
C ARG A 276 -19.47 7.28 20.05
N LEU A 277 -19.21 7.11 18.75
CA LEU A 277 -19.89 7.87 17.70
C LEU A 277 -21.01 7.01 17.07
N GLU A 278 -22.24 7.26 17.47
CA GLU A 278 -23.40 6.46 17.11
C GLU A 278 -24.34 7.10 16.07
N LEU A 279 -24.13 8.39 15.74
CA LEU A 279 -24.90 9.06 14.70
C LEU A 279 -24.27 8.82 13.33
N ASN A 280 -25.05 8.23 12.43
CA ASN A 280 -24.63 7.97 11.05
C ASN A 280 -25.18 9.05 10.12
N TYR A 281 -24.28 9.71 9.39
CA TYR A 281 -24.57 10.79 8.43
C TYR A 281 -24.53 10.32 6.97
N ARG A 282 -24.10 9.09 6.70
CA ARG A 282 -23.91 8.51 5.36
C ARG A 282 -25.16 7.83 4.84
N SER A 283 -25.68 6.86 5.58
CA SER A 283 -26.68 5.91 5.12
C SER A 283 -28.05 6.18 5.71
N THR A 284 -29.10 5.78 4.97
CA THR A 284 -30.49 5.78 5.45
C THR A 284 -30.72 4.71 6.51
N ALA A 285 -31.79 4.83 7.29
CA ALA A 285 -32.12 3.88 8.35
C ALA A 285 -32.42 2.47 7.81
N SER A 286 -32.97 2.34 6.58
CA SER A 286 -33.21 1.04 5.95
C SER A 286 -31.90 0.29 5.69
N ILE A 287 -30.87 0.98 5.21
CA ILE A 287 -29.53 0.39 4.97
C ILE A 287 -28.88 0.00 6.29
N LEU A 288 -28.93 0.89 7.30
CA LEU A 288 -28.35 0.59 8.61
C LEU A 288 -29.02 -0.58 9.30
N ALA A 289 -30.34 -0.70 9.20
CA ALA A 289 -31.07 -1.82 9.79
C ALA A 289 -30.65 -3.17 9.17
N ALA A 290 -30.48 -3.21 7.84
CA ALA A 290 -30.01 -4.40 7.14
C ALA A 290 -28.55 -4.75 7.56
N ALA A 291 -27.65 -3.76 7.58
CA ALA A 291 -26.27 -3.96 7.99
C ALA A 291 -26.16 -4.40 9.46
N GLN A 292 -26.96 -3.81 10.34
CA GLN A 292 -26.97 -4.15 11.77
C GLN A 292 -27.48 -5.57 12.00
N ALA A 293 -28.51 -6.00 11.29
CA ALA A 293 -29.04 -7.36 11.39
C ALA A 293 -27.98 -8.42 10.97
N VAL A 294 -27.10 -8.10 10.01
CA VAL A 294 -26.00 -8.99 9.63
C VAL A 294 -24.90 -9.00 10.70
N ILE A 295 -24.48 -7.83 11.17
CA ILE A 295 -23.32 -7.74 12.08
C ILE A 295 -23.64 -8.21 13.52
N GLU A 296 -24.89 -8.24 13.92
CA GLU A 296 -25.31 -8.76 15.24
C GLU A 296 -24.99 -10.24 15.44
N HIS A 297 -24.76 -11.01 14.37
CA HIS A 297 -24.29 -12.39 14.44
C HIS A 297 -22.81 -12.53 14.84
N ASN A 298 -22.03 -11.46 14.80
CA ASN A 298 -20.66 -11.48 15.26
C ASN A 298 -20.57 -11.49 16.78
N THR A 299 -19.82 -12.45 17.34
CA THR A 299 -19.60 -12.60 18.78
C THR A 299 -18.49 -11.75 19.33
N GLN A 300 -17.51 -11.35 18.51
CA GLN A 300 -16.35 -10.54 18.88
C GLN A 300 -16.58 -9.09 18.46
N ARG A 301 -17.29 -8.32 19.29
CA ARG A 301 -17.56 -6.90 19.00
C ARG A 301 -17.71 -6.08 20.29
N LYS A 302 -17.48 -4.77 20.17
CA LYS A 302 -17.93 -3.78 21.18
C LYS A 302 -19.30 -3.25 20.77
N GLU A 303 -20.27 -3.32 21.65
CA GLU A 303 -21.65 -2.89 21.38
C GLU A 303 -21.71 -1.40 21.04
N LYS A 304 -22.40 -1.09 19.96
CA LYS A 304 -22.78 0.25 19.52
C LYS A 304 -24.10 0.20 18.74
N GLN A 305 -24.89 1.28 18.80
CA GLN A 305 -26.16 1.40 18.10
C GLN A 305 -26.11 2.57 17.12
N LEU A 306 -25.96 2.27 15.83
CA LEU A 306 -25.96 3.30 14.81
C LEU A 306 -27.36 3.82 14.54
N ARG A 307 -27.50 5.15 14.53
CA ARG A 307 -28.77 5.85 14.23
C ARG A 307 -28.56 6.78 13.04
N SER A 308 -29.37 6.59 12.00
CA SER A 308 -29.32 7.46 10.81
C SER A 308 -29.91 8.84 11.11
N VAL A 309 -29.26 9.89 10.61
CA VAL A 309 -29.82 11.24 10.55
C VAL A 309 -30.58 11.51 9.24
N LYS A 310 -30.46 10.62 8.22
CA LYS A 310 -31.11 10.75 6.90
C LYS A 310 -32.55 10.18 6.82
N GLY A 311 -33.12 9.73 7.95
CA GLY A 311 -34.45 9.12 7.94
C GLY A 311 -34.46 7.70 7.35
N ARG A 312 -35.67 7.21 6.99
CA ARG A 312 -35.88 5.81 6.59
C ARG A 312 -35.24 5.46 5.24
N GLY A 313 -35.40 6.31 4.23
CA GLY A 313 -34.90 6.11 2.87
C GLY A 313 -35.59 4.95 2.11
N THR A 314 -35.05 4.65 0.93
CA THR A 314 -35.49 3.55 0.06
C THR A 314 -35.23 2.20 0.70
N ARG A 315 -36.07 1.21 0.42
CA ARG A 315 -35.87 -0.17 0.89
C ARG A 315 -34.68 -0.82 0.16
N VAL A 316 -33.97 -1.67 0.87
CA VAL A 316 -32.98 -2.56 0.26
C VAL A 316 -33.71 -3.56 -0.64
N VAL A 317 -33.25 -3.68 -1.89
CA VAL A 317 -33.83 -4.60 -2.88
C VAL A 317 -32.95 -5.85 -2.94
N VAL A 318 -33.62 -7.02 -2.93
CA VAL A 318 -32.98 -8.32 -3.14
C VAL A 318 -33.52 -8.91 -4.42
N TYR A 319 -32.65 -9.21 -5.37
CA TYR A 319 -32.96 -9.84 -6.65
C TYR A 319 -32.39 -11.25 -6.70
N GLY A 320 -33.21 -12.25 -6.91
CA GLY A 320 -32.79 -13.64 -7.11
C GLY A 320 -32.60 -13.90 -8.61
N ALA A 321 -31.38 -13.85 -9.07
CA ALA A 321 -31.00 -14.14 -10.45
C ALA A 321 -30.94 -15.66 -10.71
N VAL A 322 -31.22 -16.05 -11.96
CA VAL A 322 -31.10 -17.45 -12.40
C VAL A 322 -29.65 -17.86 -12.61
N ASP A 323 -28.84 -16.91 -13.10
CA ASP A 323 -27.41 -17.06 -13.34
C ASP A 323 -26.71 -15.68 -13.31
N GLU A 324 -25.40 -15.66 -13.52
CA GLU A 324 -24.57 -14.45 -13.54
C GLU A 324 -24.92 -13.49 -14.68
N HIS A 325 -25.48 -13.98 -15.79
CA HIS A 325 -25.89 -13.15 -16.92
C HIS A 325 -27.21 -12.42 -16.62
N ASP A 326 -28.17 -13.09 -15.96
CA ASP A 326 -29.40 -12.50 -15.50
C ASP A 326 -29.13 -11.44 -14.41
N GLU A 327 -28.19 -11.73 -13.48
CA GLU A 327 -27.74 -10.76 -12.49
C GLU A 327 -27.16 -9.50 -13.15
N ALA A 328 -26.22 -9.65 -14.07
CA ALA A 328 -25.59 -8.53 -14.78
C ALA A 328 -26.61 -7.73 -15.63
N TRP A 329 -27.56 -8.42 -16.24
CA TRP A 329 -28.63 -7.77 -17.01
C TRP A 329 -29.55 -6.95 -16.11
N PHE A 330 -29.93 -7.49 -14.94
CA PHE A 330 -30.74 -6.77 -13.95
C PHE A 330 -30.01 -5.51 -13.48
N VAL A 331 -28.73 -5.62 -13.10
CA VAL A 331 -27.92 -4.50 -12.63
C VAL A 331 -27.83 -3.40 -13.69
N ALA A 332 -27.50 -3.74 -14.93
CA ALA A 332 -27.36 -2.78 -16.01
C ALA A 332 -28.70 -2.07 -16.32
N ARG A 333 -29.82 -2.81 -16.32
CA ARG A 333 -31.15 -2.24 -16.53
C ARG A 333 -31.55 -1.29 -15.39
N GLU A 334 -31.22 -1.63 -14.17
CA GLU A 334 -31.54 -0.81 -13.01
C GLU A 334 -30.70 0.48 -12.99
N ILE A 335 -29.42 0.42 -13.38
CA ILE A 335 -28.56 1.60 -13.59
C ILE A 335 -29.20 2.54 -14.64
N GLU A 336 -29.61 2.03 -15.80
CA GLU A 336 -30.27 2.83 -16.84
C GLU A 336 -31.60 3.45 -16.35
N ARG A 337 -32.37 2.69 -15.57
CA ARG A 337 -33.63 3.19 -14.99
C ARG A 337 -33.36 4.34 -14.04
N LEU A 338 -32.47 4.15 -13.06
CA LEU A 338 -32.15 5.17 -12.04
C LEU A 338 -31.52 6.41 -12.66
N ALA A 339 -30.61 6.25 -13.63
CA ALA A 339 -30.01 7.37 -14.33
C ALA A 339 -31.06 8.19 -15.11
N ARG A 340 -32.02 7.54 -15.77
CA ARG A 340 -33.04 8.20 -16.57
C ARG A 340 -34.19 8.77 -15.75
N GLU A 341 -34.67 8.03 -14.72
CA GLU A 341 -35.90 8.38 -13.99
C GLU A 341 -35.62 9.20 -12.73
N GLU A 342 -34.49 8.98 -12.09
CA GLU A 342 -34.10 9.63 -10.83
C GLU A 342 -32.96 10.64 -11.00
N GLY A 343 -32.33 10.70 -12.21
CA GLY A 343 -31.33 11.71 -12.56
C GLY A 343 -29.92 11.45 -12.00
N HIS A 344 -29.63 10.21 -11.62
CA HIS A 344 -28.29 9.83 -11.17
C HIS A 344 -27.26 9.90 -12.32
N ASP A 345 -26.05 10.38 -12.03
CA ASP A 345 -24.91 10.27 -12.93
C ASP A 345 -24.31 8.85 -12.84
N TYR A 346 -23.65 8.38 -13.91
CA TYR A 346 -23.01 7.07 -13.89
C TYR A 346 -21.90 6.97 -12.81
N GLY A 347 -21.32 8.07 -12.37
CA GLY A 347 -20.38 8.12 -11.26
C GLY A 347 -20.98 7.81 -9.88
N ASP A 348 -22.30 7.93 -9.71
CA ASP A 348 -23.01 7.66 -8.45
C ASP A 348 -23.16 6.16 -8.16
N PHE A 349 -22.86 5.30 -9.14
CA PHE A 349 -23.07 3.85 -9.06
C PHE A 349 -21.79 3.08 -8.78
N ALA A 350 -21.88 2.11 -7.87
CA ALA A 350 -20.86 1.09 -7.66
C ALA A 350 -21.42 -0.33 -7.78
N ILE A 351 -20.68 -1.21 -8.45
CA ILE A 351 -20.93 -2.64 -8.49
C ILE A 351 -19.81 -3.33 -7.70
N LEU A 352 -20.20 -3.98 -6.61
CA LEU A 352 -19.27 -4.62 -5.68
C LEU A 352 -19.34 -6.14 -5.81
N TYR A 353 -18.18 -6.77 -5.94
CA TYR A 353 -18.04 -8.22 -6.03
C TYR A 353 -16.95 -8.76 -5.11
N ARG A 354 -16.88 -10.07 -4.92
CA ARG A 354 -15.90 -10.71 -4.04
C ARG A 354 -14.52 -10.84 -4.69
N THR A 355 -14.47 -11.19 -5.97
CA THR A 355 -13.24 -11.40 -6.74
C THR A 355 -13.35 -10.77 -8.12
N HIS A 356 -12.21 -10.33 -8.68
CA HIS A 356 -12.16 -9.74 -10.03
C HIS A 356 -12.64 -10.69 -11.15
N ALA A 357 -12.62 -12.02 -10.93
CA ALA A 357 -13.13 -12.96 -11.91
C ALA A 357 -14.63 -12.76 -12.23
N GLN A 358 -15.40 -12.20 -11.29
CA GLN A 358 -16.83 -11.91 -11.46
C GLN A 358 -17.08 -10.69 -12.36
N SER A 359 -16.09 -9.79 -12.54
CA SER A 359 -16.29 -8.55 -13.30
C SER A 359 -16.61 -8.78 -14.77
N ARG A 360 -16.09 -9.86 -15.37
CA ARG A 360 -16.15 -10.10 -16.80
C ARG A 360 -17.57 -10.04 -17.38
N VAL A 361 -18.53 -10.73 -16.77
CA VAL A 361 -19.91 -10.76 -17.26
C VAL A 361 -20.59 -9.40 -17.10
N LEU A 362 -20.29 -8.70 -16.00
CA LEU A 362 -20.74 -7.33 -15.77
C LEU A 362 -20.20 -6.37 -16.83
N GLU A 363 -18.89 -6.42 -17.11
CA GLU A 363 -18.23 -5.60 -18.13
C GLU A 363 -18.82 -5.82 -19.52
N GLU A 364 -18.97 -7.09 -19.94
CA GLU A 364 -19.57 -7.43 -21.24
C GLU A 364 -21.01 -6.88 -21.35
N THR A 365 -21.78 -6.92 -20.27
CA THR A 365 -23.17 -6.45 -20.25
C THR A 365 -23.24 -4.92 -20.30
N LEU A 366 -22.41 -4.22 -19.51
CA LEU A 366 -22.35 -2.75 -19.52
C LEU A 366 -21.88 -2.22 -20.88
N LEU A 367 -20.83 -2.85 -21.46
CA LEU A 367 -20.32 -2.50 -22.78
C LEU A 367 -21.40 -2.63 -23.88
N ARG A 368 -22.14 -3.74 -23.88
CA ARG A 368 -23.23 -3.97 -24.85
C ARG A 368 -24.36 -2.93 -24.75
N ARG A 369 -24.56 -2.36 -23.57
CA ARG A 369 -25.56 -1.33 -23.31
C ARG A 369 -25.05 0.10 -23.45
N GLY A 370 -23.74 0.27 -23.72
CA GLY A 370 -23.12 1.58 -23.85
C GLY A 370 -23.03 2.35 -22.51
N ILE A 371 -23.07 1.63 -21.39
CA ILE A 371 -22.90 2.21 -20.06
C ILE A 371 -21.41 2.36 -19.78
N PRO A 372 -20.87 3.59 -19.55
CA PRO A 372 -19.49 3.77 -19.24
C PRO A 372 -19.15 3.18 -17.85
N TYR A 373 -18.06 2.44 -17.77
CA TYR A 373 -17.60 1.84 -16.53
C TYR A 373 -16.08 1.92 -16.38
N ARG A 374 -15.62 1.77 -15.14
CA ARG A 374 -14.20 1.64 -14.79
C ARG A 374 -14.02 0.52 -13.76
N ILE A 375 -12.87 -0.15 -13.82
CA ILE A 375 -12.49 -1.19 -12.86
C ILE A 375 -11.47 -0.61 -11.90
N VAL A 376 -11.79 -0.65 -10.61
CA VAL A 376 -10.86 -0.28 -9.53
C VAL A 376 -10.16 -1.55 -9.06
N GLY A 377 -8.81 -1.56 -9.10
CA GLY A 377 -8.01 -2.74 -8.75
C GLY A 377 -7.76 -3.69 -9.93
N GLY A 378 -7.85 -3.21 -11.18
CA GLY A 378 -7.38 -3.91 -12.37
C GLY A 378 -5.85 -4.01 -12.45
N LEU A 379 -5.29 -4.37 -13.63
CA LEU A 379 -3.83 -4.37 -13.84
C LEU A 379 -3.27 -2.99 -13.47
N LYS A 380 -2.51 -2.94 -12.39
CA LYS A 380 -1.98 -1.70 -11.83
C LYS A 380 -1.05 -1.03 -12.83
N PHE A 381 -1.14 0.29 -12.94
CA PHE A 381 -0.28 1.08 -13.83
C PHE A 381 1.21 0.77 -13.59
N TYR A 382 1.63 0.75 -12.32
CA TYR A 382 3.02 0.47 -11.96
C TYR A 382 3.42 -1.01 -12.10
N GLU A 383 2.48 -1.93 -12.30
CA GLU A 383 2.75 -3.35 -12.59
C GLU A 383 2.92 -3.63 -14.09
N ARG A 384 2.63 -2.65 -14.97
CA ARG A 384 2.85 -2.78 -16.41
C ARG A 384 4.33 -2.98 -16.69
N LYS A 385 4.62 -3.89 -17.61
CA LYS A 385 5.99 -4.34 -17.90
C LYS A 385 6.95 -3.18 -18.19
N GLU A 386 6.56 -2.28 -19.11
CA GLU A 386 7.37 -1.13 -19.52
C GLU A 386 7.61 -0.14 -18.38
N VAL A 387 6.63 0.09 -17.52
CA VAL A 387 6.75 0.95 -16.34
C VAL A 387 7.72 0.31 -15.34
N LYS A 388 7.54 -0.98 -15.03
CA LYS A 388 8.46 -1.72 -14.14
C LYS A 388 9.89 -1.76 -14.67
N ASP A 389 10.08 -1.89 -15.98
CA ASP A 389 11.42 -1.92 -16.58
C ASP A 389 12.12 -0.58 -16.38
N ILE A 390 11.43 0.55 -16.60
CA ILE A 390 12.01 1.88 -16.35
C ILE A 390 12.24 2.10 -14.86
N LEU A 391 11.29 1.76 -14.00
CA LEU A 391 11.48 1.84 -12.54
C LEU A 391 12.69 1.02 -12.07
N ALA A 392 12.95 -0.14 -12.67
CA ALA A 392 14.13 -0.94 -12.35
C ALA A 392 15.45 -0.25 -12.75
N TYR A 393 15.48 0.46 -13.89
CA TYR A 393 16.63 1.32 -14.24
C TYR A 393 16.85 2.45 -13.23
N LEU A 394 15.77 3.09 -12.80
CA LEU A 394 15.82 4.16 -11.80
C LEU A 394 16.26 3.64 -10.42
N ARG A 395 15.79 2.45 -10.03
CA ARG A 395 16.22 1.77 -8.79
C ARG A 395 17.72 1.48 -8.83
N LEU A 396 18.27 1.00 -9.96
CA LEU A 396 19.71 0.77 -10.13
C LEU A 396 20.52 2.07 -10.07
N ALA A 397 20.00 3.17 -10.59
CA ALA A 397 20.66 4.47 -10.49
C ALA A 397 20.81 4.93 -9.03
N VAL A 398 19.81 4.65 -8.19
CA VAL A 398 19.80 5.00 -6.77
C VAL A 398 20.56 3.96 -5.93
N ASN A 399 20.30 2.67 -6.16
CA ASN A 399 20.92 1.54 -5.47
C ASN A 399 21.58 0.59 -6.48
N PRO A 400 22.85 0.78 -6.84
CA PRO A 400 23.56 -0.11 -7.77
C PRO A 400 23.65 -1.57 -7.29
N GLU A 401 23.54 -1.83 -5.99
CA GLU A 401 23.59 -3.20 -5.45
C GLU A 401 22.26 -3.97 -5.59
N ASP A 402 21.23 -3.36 -6.17
CA ASP A 402 19.95 -4.00 -6.43
C ASP A 402 20.05 -5.03 -7.56
N ARG A 403 20.46 -6.24 -7.20
CA ARG A 403 20.58 -7.37 -8.14
C ARG A 403 19.24 -7.81 -8.74
N ILE A 404 18.13 -7.50 -8.10
CA ILE A 404 16.78 -7.84 -8.57
C ILE A 404 16.43 -6.97 -9.78
N SER A 405 16.59 -5.65 -9.64
CA SER A 405 16.42 -4.71 -10.75
C SER A 405 17.44 -4.95 -11.87
N LEU A 406 18.70 -5.30 -11.53
CA LEU A 406 19.71 -5.68 -12.51
C LEU A 406 19.26 -6.84 -13.39
N ARG A 407 18.84 -7.95 -12.80
CA ARG A 407 18.37 -9.14 -13.52
C ARG A 407 17.21 -8.82 -14.45
N ARG A 408 16.34 -7.91 -14.04
CA ARG A 408 15.20 -7.47 -14.83
C ARG A 408 15.62 -6.76 -16.12
N VAL A 409 16.58 -5.83 -16.05
CA VAL A 409 16.81 -4.89 -17.16
C VAL A 409 18.15 -5.03 -17.87
N ILE A 410 19.08 -5.84 -17.38
CA ILE A 410 20.43 -5.96 -17.98
C ILE A 410 20.39 -6.33 -19.48
N ASN A 411 19.37 -7.08 -19.91
CA ASN A 411 19.16 -7.47 -21.31
C ASN A 411 17.83 -6.95 -21.89
N VAL A 412 17.28 -5.88 -21.37
CA VAL A 412 16.08 -5.18 -21.87
C VAL A 412 16.37 -3.70 -22.02
N PRO A 413 16.51 -3.16 -23.26
CA PRO A 413 16.56 -3.81 -24.57
C PRO A 413 17.64 -4.88 -24.73
N ARG A 414 17.51 -5.73 -25.75
CA ARG A 414 18.47 -6.83 -25.97
C ARG A 414 19.89 -6.33 -26.17
N ARG A 415 20.83 -6.80 -25.32
CA ARG A 415 22.28 -6.46 -25.36
C ARG A 415 23.18 -7.69 -25.57
N GLY A 416 22.59 -8.89 -25.77
CA GLY A 416 23.37 -10.11 -25.86
C GLY A 416 23.90 -10.63 -24.52
N ILE A 417 23.39 -10.12 -23.40
CA ILE A 417 23.74 -10.56 -22.06
C ILE A 417 22.70 -11.60 -21.62
N GLY A 418 23.05 -12.88 -21.73
CA GLY A 418 22.19 -13.99 -21.30
C GLY A 418 22.43 -14.37 -19.82
N GLU A 419 21.58 -15.28 -19.31
CA GLU A 419 21.64 -15.75 -17.90
C GLU A 419 23.04 -16.30 -17.51
N ALA A 420 23.71 -17.03 -18.43
CA ALA A 420 25.04 -17.55 -18.15
C ALA A 420 26.10 -16.45 -17.95
N THR A 421 25.99 -15.33 -18.69
CA THR A 421 26.89 -14.18 -18.54
C THR A 421 26.58 -13.44 -17.24
N LEU A 422 25.31 -13.27 -16.91
CA LEU A 422 24.89 -12.66 -15.66
C LEU A 422 25.34 -13.49 -14.44
N ALA A 423 25.19 -14.81 -14.49
CA ALA A 423 25.65 -15.70 -13.40
C ALA A 423 27.18 -15.61 -13.21
N ARG A 424 27.96 -15.43 -14.29
CA ARG A 424 29.42 -15.21 -14.19
C ARG A 424 29.76 -13.86 -13.56
N LEU A 425 29.04 -12.81 -13.91
CA LEU A 425 29.18 -11.50 -13.28
C LEU A 425 28.90 -11.60 -11.79
N GLU A 426 27.78 -12.18 -11.40
CA GLU A 426 27.40 -12.33 -9.98
C GLU A 426 28.43 -13.14 -9.18
N ALA A 427 28.90 -14.27 -9.74
CA ALA A 427 29.96 -15.07 -9.12
C ALA A 427 31.30 -14.31 -9.01
N TYR A 428 31.58 -13.43 -9.96
CA TYR A 428 32.76 -12.57 -9.92
C TYR A 428 32.64 -11.52 -8.80
N LEU A 429 31.50 -10.84 -8.69
CA LEU A 429 31.20 -9.87 -7.63
C LEU A 429 31.29 -10.52 -6.24
N ASP A 430 30.68 -11.70 -6.07
CA ASP A 430 30.68 -12.43 -4.80
C ASP A 430 32.10 -12.88 -4.37
N ARG A 431 32.95 -13.21 -5.35
CA ARG A 431 34.34 -13.62 -5.09
C ARG A 431 35.28 -12.45 -4.78
N THR A 432 35.07 -11.31 -5.46
CA THR A 432 35.98 -10.14 -5.36
C THR A 432 35.55 -9.16 -4.29
N GLY A 433 34.26 -9.18 -3.89
CA GLY A 433 33.68 -8.18 -3.00
C GLY A 433 33.52 -6.80 -3.64
N LEU A 434 33.61 -6.71 -4.97
CA LEU A 434 33.42 -5.45 -5.70
C LEU A 434 31.93 -5.07 -5.74
N GLY A 435 31.66 -3.77 -5.71
CA GLY A 435 30.36 -3.23 -6.03
C GLY A 435 29.97 -3.49 -7.50
N LEU A 436 28.67 -3.44 -7.82
CA LEU A 436 28.19 -3.76 -9.18
C LEU A 436 28.85 -2.89 -10.25
N LEU A 437 28.92 -1.57 -10.07
CA LEU A 437 29.47 -0.67 -11.08
C LEU A 437 30.97 -0.93 -11.33
N ASP A 438 31.71 -1.21 -10.29
CA ASP A 438 33.15 -1.55 -10.41
C ASP A 438 33.32 -2.90 -11.13
N GLY A 439 32.51 -3.89 -10.81
CA GLY A 439 32.55 -5.17 -11.49
C GLY A 439 32.13 -5.10 -12.96
N LEU A 440 31.16 -4.26 -13.31
CA LEU A 440 30.79 -3.99 -14.70
C LEU A 440 31.91 -3.27 -15.45
N ALA A 441 32.61 -2.33 -14.82
CA ALA A 441 33.76 -1.66 -15.41
C ALA A 441 34.93 -2.62 -15.66
N GLN A 442 35.08 -3.67 -14.84
CA GLN A 442 36.09 -4.71 -14.96
C GLN A 442 35.60 -5.98 -15.69
N ALA A 443 34.57 -5.86 -16.53
CA ALA A 443 33.94 -7.02 -17.17
C ALA A 443 34.89 -7.87 -18.06
N GLU A 444 35.98 -7.32 -18.54
CA GLU A 444 37.01 -8.06 -19.28
C GLU A 444 37.81 -9.06 -18.39
N GLU A 445 37.81 -8.85 -17.07
CA GLU A 445 38.49 -9.72 -16.11
C GLU A 445 37.62 -10.89 -15.64
N ILE A 446 36.33 -10.90 -16.04
CA ILE A 446 35.37 -11.94 -15.62
C ILE A 446 35.67 -13.25 -16.37
N PRO A 447 35.97 -14.35 -15.67
CA PRO A 447 36.30 -15.62 -16.32
C PRO A 447 35.15 -16.15 -17.17
N GLY A 448 35.44 -16.47 -18.44
CA GLY A 448 34.48 -17.06 -19.37
C GLY A 448 33.52 -16.06 -20.02
N VAL A 449 33.65 -14.78 -19.78
CA VAL A 449 32.96 -13.71 -20.50
C VAL A 449 33.74 -13.38 -21.79
N THR A 450 33.05 -13.34 -22.92
CA THR A 450 33.64 -12.98 -24.23
C THR A 450 33.80 -11.47 -24.37
N ARG A 451 34.72 -11.00 -25.23
CA ARG A 451 34.92 -9.56 -25.49
C ARG A 451 33.61 -8.81 -25.84
N PRO A 452 32.73 -9.31 -26.72
CA PRO A 452 31.45 -8.62 -26.99
C PRO A 452 30.55 -8.55 -25.77
N GLN A 453 30.52 -9.60 -24.94
CA GLN A 453 29.76 -9.61 -23.69
C GLN A 453 30.34 -8.62 -22.66
N ALA A 454 31.67 -8.57 -22.54
CA ALA A 454 32.34 -7.60 -21.67
C ALA A 454 32.02 -6.16 -22.11
N ALA A 455 32.12 -5.87 -23.40
CA ALA A 455 31.76 -4.55 -23.94
C ALA A 455 30.30 -4.19 -23.65
N ALA A 456 29.38 -5.14 -23.78
CA ALA A 456 27.96 -4.93 -23.46
C ALA A 456 27.72 -4.67 -21.95
N LEU A 457 28.43 -5.39 -21.07
CA LEU A 457 28.38 -5.16 -19.61
C LEU A 457 28.94 -3.79 -19.24
N MET A 458 30.09 -3.40 -19.81
CA MET A 458 30.68 -2.08 -19.58
C MET A 458 29.79 -0.94 -20.07
N ALA A 459 29.19 -1.09 -21.27
CA ALA A 459 28.25 -0.11 -21.81
C ALA A 459 27.01 0.03 -20.91
N PHE A 460 26.46 -1.08 -20.43
CA PHE A 460 25.36 -1.06 -19.46
C PHE A 460 25.76 -0.33 -18.17
N GLY A 461 26.95 -0.64 -17.62
CA GLY A 461 27.48 0.01 -16.41
C GLY A 461 27.63 1.52 -16.58
N SER A 462 28.11 1.98 -17.75
CA SER A 462 28.20 3.40 -18.09
C SER A 462 26.83 4.09 -18.07
N VAL A 463 25.80 3.47 -18.66
CA VAL A 463 24.44 4.01 -18.64
C VAL A 463 23.92 4.17 -17.21
N ILE A 464 24.11 3.16 -16.35
CA ILE A 464 23.68 3.25 -14.95
C ILE A 464 24.45 4.34 -14.18
N ALA A 465 25.75 4.45 -14.39
CA ALA A 465 26.58 5.51 -13.78
C ALA A 465 26.12 6.91 -14.21
N ASP A 466 25.81 7.09 -15.50
CA ASP A 466 25.29 8.34 -16.03
C ASP A 466 23.91 8.70 -15.44
N LEU A 467 23.00 7.72 -15.32
CA LEU A 467 21.69 7.94 -14.71
C LEU A 467 21.83 8.31 -13.22
N ARG A 468 22.78 7.68 -12.52
CA ARG A 468 23.08 8.00 -11.12
C ARG A 468 23.56 9.45 -10.97
N ALA A 469 24.50 9.88 -11.80
CA ALA A 469 24.99 11.25 -11.77
C ALA A 469 23.90 12.27 -12.08
N LEU A 470 22.96 11.93 -12.98
CA LEU A 470 21.78 12.77 -13.26
C LEU A 470 20.80 12.83 -12.09
N ALA A 471 20.57 11.70 -11.42
CA ALA A 471 19.65 11.62 -10.28
C ALA A 471 20.08 12.52 -9.10
N GLU A 472 21.37 12.81 -8.97
CA GLU A 472 21.90 13.72 -7.95
C GLU A 472 21.68 15.21 -8.29
N GLN A 473 21.43 15.56 -9.56
CA GLN A 473 21.49 16.94 -10.04
C GLN A 473 20.24 17.42 -10.76
N ARG A 474 19.37 16.49 -11.19
CA ARG A 474 18.26 16.79 -12.07
C ARG A 474 16.92 16.36 -11.46
N PRO A 475 15.82 17.03 -11.87
CA PRO A 475 14.48 16.61 -11.53
C PRO A 475 14.18 15.16 -11.96
N VAL A 476 13.25 14.51 -11.28
CA VAL A 476 12.85 13.12 -11.55
C VAL A 476 12.40 12.92 -13.00
N TYR A 477 11.64 13.87 -13.54
CA TYR A 477 11.21 13.88 -14.94
C TYR A 477 12.40 13.73 -15.90
N ASP A 478 13.45 14.55 -15.72
CA ASP A 478 14.64 14.53 -16.58
C ASP A 478 15.39 13.18 -16.49
N VAL A 479 15.41 12.58 -15.31
CA VAL A 479 16.06 11.28 -15.09
C VAL A 479 15.28 10.15 -15.78
N ILE A 480 13.95 10.16 -15.72
CA ILE A 480 13.10 9.21 -16.43
C ILE A 480 13.28 9.36 -17.94
N GLU A 481 13.27 10.59 -18.44
CA GLU A 481 13.46 10.84 -19.88
C GLU A 481 14.83 10.39 -20.35
N ALA A 482 15.89 10.67 -19.59
CA ALA A 482 17.23 10.17 -19.85
C ALA A 482 17.31 8.64 -19.80
N ALA A 483 16.59 8.00 -18.88
CA ALA A 483 16.52 6.53 -18.83
C ALA A 483 15.89 5.96 -20.11
N LEU A 484 14.78 6.53 -20.60
CA LEU A 484 14.12 6.11 -21.84
C LEU A 484 15.05 6.22 -23.07
N GLU A 485 15.84 7.30 -23.15
CA GLU A 485 16.72 7.57 -24.28
C GLU A 485 18.03 6.78 -24.21
N ARG A 486 18.77 6.89 -23.10
CA ARG A 486 20.12 6.33 -22.97
C ARG A 486 20.14 4.81 -22.92
N THR A 487 19.06 4.18 -22.45
CA THR A 487 18.94 2.73 -22.46
C THR A 487 18.56 2.17 -23.84
N GLY A 488 18.05 3.02 -24.74
CA GLY A 488 17.45 2.63 -26.03
C GLY A 488 16.04 2.04 -25.90
N TYR A 489 15.38 2.22 -24.74
CA TYR A 489 14.06 1.61 -24.49
C TYR A 489 12.97 2.25 -25.37
N ARG A 490 13.00 3.57 -25.55
CA ARG A 490 12.09 4.30 -26.45
C ARG A 490 12.27 3.83 -27.88
N GLU A 491 13.50 3.77 -28.41
CA GLU A 491 13.82 3.33 -29.75
C GLU A 491 13.37 1.87 -30.02
N MET A 492 13.54 1.00 -29.03
CA MET A 492 13.05 -0.37 -29.08
C MET A 492 11.54 -0.42 -29.33
N LEU A 493 10.74 0.31 -28.55
CA LEU A 493 9.28 0.33 -28.70
C LEU A 493 8.83 0.99 -30.00
N GLU A 494 9.48 2.07 -30.43
CA GLU A 494 9.19 2.76 -31.70
C GLU A 494 9.49 1.87 -32.91
N SER A 495 10.51 1.03 -32.82
CA SER A 495 10.88 0.10 -33.90
C SER A 495 9.93 -1.09 -34.06
N GLU A 496 9.20 -1.49 -32.99
CA GLU A 496 8.25 -2.61 -33.02
C GLU A 496 6.99 -2.33 -33.88
N GLN A 497 6.60 -1.07 -34.09
CA GLN A 497 5.46 -0.60 -34.90
C GLN A 497 4.15 -1.38 -34.68
N SER A 498 3.88 -1.87 -33.49
CA SER A 498 2.68 -2.62 -33.12
C SER A 498 1.72 -1.74 -32.31
N ILE A 499 0.42 -2.10 -32.29
CA ILE A 499 -0.57 -1.43 -31.42
C ILE A 499 -0.14 -1.56 -29.96
N GLU A 500 0.43 -2.70 -29.59
CA GLU A 500 0.91 -2.95 -28.24
C GLU A 500 2.09 -2.03 -27.88
N SER A 501 3.05 -1.81 -28.76
CA SER A 501 4.17 -0.91 -28.52
C SER A 501 3.74 0.56 -28.42
N LEU A 502 2.72 0.97 -29.20
CA LEU A 502 2.12 2.31 -29.06
C LEU A 502 1.48 2.50 -27.67
N THR A 503 0.71 1.52 -27.22
CA THR A 503 0.11 1.55 -25.86
C THR A 503 1.18 1.62 -24.78
N ARG A 504 2.29 0.87 -24.94
CA ARG A 504 3.42 0.95 -23.99
C ARG A 504 4.08 2.33 -23.98
N LEU A 505 4.22 2.97 -25.15
CA LEU A 505 4.74 4.34 -25.22
C LEU A 505 3.80 5.35 -24.55
N GLU A 506 2.48 5.18 -24.66
CA GLU A 506 1.51 6.00 -23.93
C GLU A 506 1.64 5.81 -22.41
N ASN A 507 1.82 4.57 -21.94
CA ASN A 507 2.06 4.29 -20.54
C ASN A 507 3.35 4.97 -20.00
N LEU A 508 4.39 5.04 -20.82
CA LEU A 508 5.62 5.74 -20.44
C LEU A 508 5.47 7.27 -20.42
N LYS A 509 4.62 7.83 -21.28
CA LYS A 509 4.25 9.26 -21.21
C LYS A 509 3.46 9.56 -19.93
N GLU A 510 2.58 8.66 -19.52
CA GLU A 510 1.86 8.75 -18.26
C GLU A 510 2.82 8.72 -17.06
N LEU A 511 3.83 7.85 -17.06
CA LEU A 511 4.87 7.85 -16.02
C LEU A 511 5.62 9.19 -15.93
N LEU A 512 5.90 9.83 -17.07
CA LEU A 512 6.49 11.16 -17.11
C LEU A 512 5.53 12.24 -16.55
N SER A 513 4.22 12.09 -16.77
CA SER A 513 3.23 13.00 -16.17
C SER A 513 3.21 12.86 -14.65
N VAL A 514 3.19 11.64 -14.14
CA VAL A 514 3.27 11.37 -12.69
C VAL A 514 4.51 12.01 -12.06
N ALA A 515 5.66 11.92 -12.74
CA ALA A 515 6.88 12.56 -12.24
C ALA A 515 6.75 14.09 -12.15
N ARG A 516 6.10 14.73 -13.14
CA ARG A 516 5.84 16.19 -13.10
C ARG A 516 4.90 16.58 -11.96
N ASP A 517 3.88 15.79 -11.71
CA ASP A 517 2.92 16.08 -10.64
C ASP A 517 3.60 15.93 -9.26
N PHE A 518 4.41 14.88 -9.10
CA PHE A 518 5.27 14.69 -7.92
C PHE A 518 6.19 15.90 -7.66
N GLU A 519 6.83 16.45 -8.70
CA GLU A 519 7.69 17.63 -8.59
C GLU A 519 6.90 18.90 -8.25
N ARG A 520 5.71 19.04 -8.84
CA ARG A 520 4.85 20.20 -8.61
C ARG A 520 4.34 20.27 -7.17
N GLU A 521 4.00 19.13 -6.58
CA GLU A 521 3.53 19.05 -5.20
C GLU A 521 4.62 19.44 -4.18
N ARG A 522 5.89 19.19 -4.48
CA ARG A 522 7.01 19.42 -3.55
C ARG A 522 7.75 20.72 -3.76
N GLY A 523 7.58 21.37 -4.91
CA GLY A 523 8.27 22.59 -5.27
C GLY A 523 9.71 22.39 -5.78
N PRO A 524 10.31 23.46 -6.39
CA PRO A 524 11.60 23.36 -7.04
C PRO A 524 12.73 23.06 -6.05
N GLY A 525 13.53 22.03 -6.36
CA GLY A 525 14.74 21.66 -5.59
C GLY A 525 14.48 20.72 -4.42
N GLN A 526 13.25 20.24 -4.22
CA GLN A 526 12.90 19.28 -3.17
C GLN A 526 12.55 17.87 -3.71
N SER A 527 12.59 17.68 -5.03
CA SER A 527 12.29 16.39 -5.66
C SER A 527 13.52 15.49 -5.66
N ASP A 528 13.45 14.39 -4.92
CA ASP A 528 14.48 13.35 -4.84
C ASP A 528 13.95 12.07 -5.51
N LEU A 529 14.73 11.50 -6.43
CA LEU A 529 14.38 10.23 -7.10
C LEU A 529 14.13 9.09 -6.09
N VAL A 530 14.82 9.10 -4.96
CA VAL A 530 14.65 8.12 -3.89
C VAL A 530 13.26 8.23 -3.27
N GLU A 531 12.77 9.45 -3.04
CA GLU A 531 11.42 9.69 -2.52
C GLU A 531 10.35 9.31 -3.54
N PHE A 532 10.55 9.66 -4.82
CA PHE A 532 9.64 9.25 -5.91
C PHE A 532 9.48 7.73 -5.98
N LEU A 533 10.60 7.00 -5.97
CA LEU A 533 10.57 5.53 -6.00
C LEU A 533 9.88 4.92 -4.77
N ALA A 534 10.01 5.55 -3.60
CA ALA A 534 9.30 5.11 -2.41
C ALA A 534 7.80 5.37 -2.52
N GLU A 535 7.40 6.54 -3.03
CA GLU A 535 5.99 6.87 -3.23
C GLU A 535 5.33 5.92 -4.22
N VAL A 536 5.96 5.71 -5.39
CA VAL A 536 5.49 4.74 -6.39
C VAL A 536 5.35 3.33 -5.81
N ALA A 537 6.30 2.88 -4.99
CA ALA A 537 6.23 1.57 -4.36
C ALA A 537 5.06 1.43 -3.37
N LEU A 538 4.64 2.52 -2.74
CA LEU A 538 3.58 2.53 -1.73
C LEU A 538 2.17 2.78 -2.29
N VAL A 539 2.02 3.06 -3.60
CA VAL A 539 0.72 3.31 -4.24
C VAL A 539 -0.17 2.07 -4.20
N SER A 540 -1.42 2.23 -3.78
CA SER A 540 -2.46 1.20 -3.80
C SER A 540 -3.48 1.42 -4.94
N ASP A 541 -4.31 0.41 -5.22
CA ASP A 541 -5.33 0.47 -6.29
C ASP A 541 -6.34 1.60 -6.09
N VAL A 542 -6.68 1.87 -4.83
CA VAL A 542 -7.66 2.91 -4.47
C VAL A 542 -7.06 4.31 -4.68
N ASP A 543 -5.74 4.44 -4.58
CA ASP A 543 -5.05 5.73 -4.77
C ASP A 543 -5.06 6.21 -6.24
N GLN A 544 -5.31 5.30 -7.21
CA GLN A 544 -5.37 5.58 -8.65
C GLN A 544 -6.79 5.86 -9.15
N MET A 545 -7.77 5.93 -8.26
CA MET A 545 -9.16 6.16 -8.64
C MET A 545 -9.41 7.63 -9.02
N ASP A 546 -9.75 7.87 -10.29
CA ASP A 546 -10.22 9.17 -10.77
C ASP A 546 -11.64 9.42 -10.28
N GLU A 547 -11.84 10.36 -9.35
CA GLU A 547 -13.16 10.68 -8.78
C GLU A 547 -14.06 11.45 -9.73
N ASP A 548 -13.50 12.16 -10.70
CA ASP A 548 -14.25 12.98 -11.65
C ASP A 548 -14.80 12.19 -12.84
N ALA A 549 -14.43 10.91 -12.96
CA ALA A 549 -14.90 10.07 -14.06
C ALA A 549 -16.39 9.74 -13.89
N ARG A 550 -17.23 10.21 -14.80
CA ARG A 550 -18.66 9.89 -14.90
C ARG A 550 -18.89 8.48 -15.44
N ALA A 551 -18.48 7.49 -14.65
CA ALA A 551 -18.53 6.08 -15.02
C ALA A 551 -18.86 5.20 -13.82
N VAL A 552 -19.61 4.11 -14.06
CA VAL A 552 -19.93 3.11 -13.04
C VAL A 552 -18.66 2.47 -12.50
N SER A 553 -18.48 2.45 -11.19
CA SER A 553 -17.29 1.88 -10.55
C SER A 553 -17.50 0.39 -10.25
N LEU A 554 -16.66 -0.47 -10.83
CA LEU A 554 -16.61 -1.91 -10.57
C LEU A 554 -15.42 -2.21 -9.67
N MET A 555 -15.65 -2.84 -8.50
CA MET A 555 -14.55 -3.12 -7.56
C MET A 555 -14.85 -4.28 -6.63
N THR A 556 -13.80 -4.78 -5.98
CA THR A 556 -14.01 -5.75 -4.91
C THR A 556 -14.57 -5.09 -3.65
N LEU A 557 -15.30 -5.87 -2.83
CA LEU A 557 -15.78 -5.40 -1.52
C LEU A 557 -14.65 -4.86 -0.62
N HIS A 558 -13.43 -5.42 -0.74
CA HIS A 558 -12.27 -4.92 0.01
C HIS A 558 -11.80 -3.55 -0.50
N SER A 559 -11.79 -3.35 -1.82
CA SER A 559 -11.40 -2.07 -2.43
C SER A 559 -12.41 -0.95 -2.16
N ALA A 560 -13.66 -1.32 -1.87
CA ALA A 560 -14.73 -0.37 -1.54
C ALA A 560 -14.62 0.20 -0.11
N LYS A 561 -13.76 -0.36 0.74
CA LYS A 561 -13.56 0.14 2.11
C LYS A 561 -13.06 1.58 2.09
N GLY A 562 -13.74 2.46 2.83
CA GLY A 562 -13.45 3.89 2.89
C GLY A 562 -14.16 4.72 1.81
N LEU A 563 -14.70 4.09 0.76
CA LEU A 563 -15.45 4.76 -0.30
C LEU A 563 -16.95 4.87 0.04
N GLU A 564 -17.66 5.73 -0.68
CA GLU A 564 -19.12 5.88 -0.59
C GLU A 564 -19.72 6.20 -1.95
N PHE A 565 -20.90 5.63 -2.23
CA PHE A 565 -21.65 5.81 -3.47
C PHE A 565 -23.14 5.93 -3.15
N ASP A 566 -23.86 6.70 -3.96
CA ASP A 566 -25.29 6.90 -3.75
C ASP A 566 -26.10 5.63 -4.04
N VAL A 567 -25.67 4.85 -5.03
CA VAL A 567 -26.31 3.57 -5.40
C VAL A 567 -25.28 2.45 -5.48
N VAL A 568 -25.51 1.39 -4.72
CA VAL A 568 -24.59 0.24 -4.62
C VAL A 568 -25.29 -1.05 -4.98
N PHE A 569 -24.69 -1.80 -5.89
CA PHE A 569 -25.05 -3.18 -6.23
C PHE A 569 -24.02 -4.14 -5.63
N MET A 570 -24.50 -5.08 -4.81
CA MET A 570 -23.66 -6.16 -4.28
C MET A 570 -23.99 -7.44 -5.04
N THR A 571 -23.05 -7.95 -5.83
CA THR A 571 -23.27 -9.08 -6.74
C THR A 571 -22.60 -10.36 -6.24
N GLY A 572 -23.12 -11.51 -6.70
CA GLY A 572 -22.59 -12.84 -6.36
C GLY A 572 -22.79 -13.23 -4.90
N LEU A 573 -23.91 -12.84 -4.27
CA LEU A 573 -24.27 -13.19 -2.89
C LEU A 573 -24.78 -14.63 -2.82
N GLU A 574 -23.89 -15.61 -3.08
CA GLU A 574 -24.18 -17.04 -3.10
C GLU A 574 -23.08 -17.86 -2.41
N GLU A 575 -23.43 -19.02 -1.87
CA GLU A 575 -22.47 -19.89 -1.21
C GLU A 575 -21.35 -20.35 -2.16
N GLY A 576 -20.11 -20.27 -1.67
CA GLY A 576 -18.91 -20.60 -2.46
C GLY A 576 -18.31 -19.41 -3.19
N VAL A 577 -19.05 -18.31 -3.38
CA VAL A 577 -18.60 -17.04 -3.95
C VAL A 577 -18.55 -15.97 -2.87
N PHE A 578 -19.68 -15.68 -2.24
CA PHE A 578 -19.79 -14.75 -1.12
C PHE A 578 -20.94 -15.17 -0.17
N PRO A 579 -20.64 -15.85 0.95
CA PRO A 579 -19.31 -16.18 1.48
C PRO A 579 -18.57 -17.22 0.63
N GLN A 580 -17.26 -17.02 0.50
CA GLN A 580 -16.37 -17.98 -0.13
C GLN A 580 -16.13 -19.16 0.83
N ASN A 581 -16.25 -20.40 0.33
CA ASN A 581 -15.80 -21.57 1.08
C ASN A 581 -14.27 -21.50 1.24
N ALA A 582 -13.83 -20.77 2.27
CA ALA A 582 -12.42 -20.76 2.61
C ALA A 582 -12.06 -22.20 3.04
N PRO A 583 -11.02 -22.85 2.48
CA PRO A 583 -10.42 -23.98 3.15
C PRO A 583 -10.02 -23.46 4.53
N CYS A 584 -10.51 -24.12 5.59
CA CYS A 584 -10.08 -23.88 6.95
C CYS A 584 -8.57 -24.18 7.01
N PHE A 585 -7.74 -23.20 6.76
CA PHE A 585 -6.37 -23.22 7.21
C PHE A 585 -6.39 -22.81 8.68
N LEU A 586 -6.62 -23.85 9.53
CA LEU A 586 -6.31 -23.83 10.95
C LEU A 586 -4.78 -23.84 11.14
#